data_6cca2a6f78e02a3df85143954b923a38
#
_entry.id   6cca2a6f78e02a3df85143954b923a38
#
_cell.length_a   1.000
_cell.length_b   1.000
_cell.length_c   1.000
_cell.angle_alpha   90.00
_cell.angle_beta   90.00
_cell.angle_gamma   90.00
#
_symmetry.space_group_name_H-M   'P 1'
#
loop_
_entity.id
_entity.type
_entity.pdbx_description
1 polymer ?
#
loop_
_entity_poly.entity_id
_entity_poly.type
_entity_poly.pdbx_seq_one_letter_code
_entity_poly.pdbx_strand_id
1 'polypeptide(L)'
;MNVGKGSQYVVVKIKKLNWKQWTAAAVVLAAVIALIVWLTRPAPQEEIIPVVSTETVTTEDVNIYGEYPGTVSAQQFVEVRARVEGYLEQMLFEEGTYVKKNQVLFIIDPRQYKATVDKARAMLEKAKAMELKTARDLERIRPLYDQKAASQLDLDNAIASYESAKAEVLMSEADLRQDELALGYTTVRSPISGYISERYVDIGTLVGPGGQSLLATVVKSDTVTVEFKMTDLDYQISKARNVNIGQKDSLRKWDPYVTITLADKSVYKYRGLVDFADPQVDSKSGTFSVRAELPNPDRELLPGQFTNVTLLLDVREDAVVVPTKAVEIEKDGSYIFVLRNDNIVERRFIELGPETGNNVVVERGLLPGEQIVVEGYHKLAHGMKARRADQIGNGK
;
A
#
# COMPACT_ATOMS: atom_id res chain seq x y z
N MET A 1 -36.55 77.32 -50.71
CA MET A 1 -36.03 78.56 -50.14
C MET A 1 -34.52 78.44 -50.04
N ASN A 2 -33.79 78.94 -50.98
CA ASN A 2 -32.80 80.01 -50.88
C ASN A 2 -31.63 79.62 -49.94
N VAL A 3 -30.38 79.76 -50.28
CA VAL A 3 -29.45 80.42 -51.22
C VAL A 3 -28.09 79.94 -50.70
N GLY A 4 -27.10 79.42 -51.35
CA GLY A 4 -26.28 80.02 -52.39
C GLY A 4 -25.02 80.65 -51.77
N LYS A 5 -23.89 80.42 -52.43
CA LYS A 5 -22.60 81.16 -52.42
C LYS A 5 -21.50 80.35 -51.73
N GLY A 6 -20.33 80.09 -52.28
CA GLY A 6 -19.70 80.68 -53.46
C GLY A 6 -18.25 80.20 -53.37
N SER A 7 -17.82 79.47 -54.37
CA SER A 7 -16.44 79.00 -54.53
C SER A 7 -15.56 80.19 -55.00
N GLN A 8 -14.66 80.60 -54.11
CA GLN A 8 -13.55 81.47 -54.54
C GLN A 8 -12.34 80.57 -54.84
N TYR A 9 -12.10 80.39 -56.12
CA TYR A 9 -10.83 79.87 -56.63
C TYR A 9 -9.74 80.94 -56.55
N VAL A 10 -8.77 80.72 -55.65
CA VAL A 10 -7.54 81.53 -55.64
C VAL A 10 -6.64 80.98 -56.74
N VAL A 11 -6.59 81.73 -57.87
CA VAL A 11 -5.65 81.47 -58.95
C VAL A 11 -4.28 81.95 -58.50
N VAL A 12 -3.43 81.07 -58.06
CA VAL A 12 -2.02 81.33 -57.78
C VAL A 12 -1.28 81.35 -59.11
N LYS A 13 -0.85 82.56 -59.52
CA LYS A 13 -0.04 82.80 -60.71
C LYS A 13 1.36 82.25 -60.49
N ILE A 14 1.66 81.02 -60.96
CA ILE A 14 2.98 80.40 -60.88
C ILE A 14 3.91 81.17 -61.87
N LYS A 15 4.86 81.85 -61.27
CA LYS A 15 5.95 82.48 -62.02
C LYS A 15 6.86 81.37 -62.57
N LYS A 16 7.10 81.38 -63.92
CA LYS A 16 8.01 80.43 -64.54
C LYS A 16 9.42 80.57 -63.94
N LEU A 17 9.83 79.66 -63.14
CA LEU A 17 11.18 79.57 -62.55
C LEU A 17 12.17 79.16 -63.67
N ASN A 18 13.33 79.80 -63.71
CA ASN A 18 14.43 79.50 -64.62
C ASN A 18 14.99 78.05 -64.31
N TRP A 19 15.47 77.31 -65.33
CA TRP A 19 16.04 75.96 -65.24
C TRP A 19 17.02 75.83 -64.05
N LYS A 20 17.88 76.83 -63.81
CA LYS A 20 18.80 76.83 -62.65
C LYS A 20 18.10 76.88 -61.30
N GLN A 21 16.87 77.39 -61.21
CA GLN A 21 16.10 77.34 -59.92
C GLN A 21 15.40 76.02 -59.72
N TRP A 22 15.04 75.31 -60.78
CA TRP A 22 14.50 73.93 -60.68
C TRP A 22 15.58 72.92 -60.24
N THR A 23 16.80 73.12 -60.74
CA THR A 23 17.93 72.26 -60.29
C THR A 23 18.30 72.53 -58.84
N ALA A 24 18.28 73.75 -58.38
CA ALA A 24 18.52 74.07 -56.99
C ALA A 24 17.41 73.53 -56.06
N ALA A 25 16.14 73.65 -56.48
CA ALA A 25 15.01 73.04 -55.69
C ALA A 25 15.06 71.51 -55.63
N ALA A 26 15.45 70.88 -56.73
CA ALA A 26 15.62 69.39 -56.74
C ALA A 26 16.78 68.91 -55.84
N VAL A 27 17.89 69.66 -55.81
CA VAL A 27 19.02 69.32 -54.89
C VAL A 27 18.63 69.52 -53.41
N VAL A 28 17.88 70.64 -53.12
CA VAL A 28 17.38 70.86 -51.75
C VAL A 28 16.39 69.77 -51.34
N LEU A 29 15.48 69.41 -52.26
CA LEU A 29 14.53 68.32 -52.00
C LEU A 29 15.22 66.97 -51.78
N ALA A 30 16.23 66.66 -52.58
CA ALA A 30 17.03 65.42 -52.42
C ALA A 30 17.83 65.47 -51.12
N ALA A 31 18.38 66.63 -50.71
CA ALA A 31 19.06 66.75 -49.42
C ALA A 31 18.10 66.58 -48.22
N VAL A 32 16.87 67.13 -48.33
CA VAL A 32 15.84 67.00 -47.32
C VAL A 32 15.38 65.55 -47.23
N ILE A 33 15.19 64.81 -48.35
CA ILE A 33 14.85 63.39 -48.37
C ILE A 33 15.99 62.54 -47.76
N ALA A 34 17.24 62.87 -48.12
CA ALA A 34 18.40 62.21 -47.55
C ALA A 34 18.54 62.43 -46.05
N LEU A 35 18.22 63.67 -45.58
CA LEU A 35 18.19 63.99 -44.15
C LEU A 35 17.07 63.23 -43.39
N ILE A 36 15.88 63.16 -44.01
CA ILE A 36 14.74 62.44 -43.45
C ILE A 36 15.09 60.93 -43.37
N VAL A 37 15.65 60.33 -44.41
CA VAL A 37 16.09 58.92 -44.43
C VAL A 37 17.20 58.64 -43.40
N TRP A 38 18.09 59.62 -43.19
CA TRP A 38 19.14 59.54 -42.19
C TRP A 38 18.58 59.64 -40.75
N LEU A 39 17.59 60.58 -40.53
CA LEU A 39 16.91 60.74 -39.25
C LEU A 39 15.93 59.61 -38.92
N THR A 40 15.38 58.93 -39.94
CA THR A 40 14.44 57.79 -39.76
C THR A 40 15.14 56.45 -39.80
N ARG A 41 16.48 56.36 -39.91
CA ARG A 41 17.19 55.12 -39.75
C ARG A 41 16.95 54.60 -38.31
N PRO A 42 16.29 53.44 -38.14
CA PRO A 42 16.16 52.90 -36.81
C PRO A 42 17.56 52.70 -36.24
N ALA A 43 17.78 53.20 -35.01
CA ALA A 43 19.02 52.91 -34.29
C ALA A 43 19.21 51.39 -34.24
N PRO A 44 20.43 50.89 -34.38
CA PRO A 44 20.66 49.45 -34.17
C PRO A 44 20.13 49.10 -32.79
N GLN A 45 19.04 48.33 -32.73
CA GLN A 45 18.57 47.75 -31.46
C GLN A 45 19.72 46.91 -30.95
N GLU A 46 20.34 47.29 -29.84
CA GLU A 46 21.22 46.41 -29.10
C GLU A 46 20.36 45.19 -28.75
N GLU A 47 20.69 44.06 -29.31
CA GLU A 47 20.08 42.78 -29.03
C GLU A 47 20.33 42.50 -27.54
N ILE A 48 19.33 42.79 -26.69
CA ILE A 48 19.42 42.52 -25.25
C ILE A 48 19.51 41.01 -25.10
N ILE A 49 20.74 40.49 -25.01
CA ILE A 49 20.96 39.06 -24.78
C ILE A 49 20.56 38.75 -23.34
N PRO A 50 19.49 37.99 -23.11
CA PRO A 50 19.03 37.63 -21.75
C PRO A 50 20.10 36.81 -21.03
N VAL A 51 20.27 37.13 -19.75
CA VAL A 51 21.15 36.35 -18.84
C VAL A 51 20.32 35.30 -18.19
N VAL A 52 20.82 34.04 -18.20
CA VAL A 52 20.14 32.87 -17.71
C VAL A 52 21.04 32.09 -16.73
N SER A 53 20.44 31.52 -15.71
CA SER A 53 21.09 30.50 -14.87
C SER A 53 20.90 29.14 -15.49
N THR A 54 21.99 28.40 -15.61
CA THR A 54 21.97 27.05 -16.21
C THR A 54 22.46 26.00 -15.23
N GLU A 55 21.93 24.79 -15.37
CA GLU A 55 22.35 23.62 -14.63
C GLU A 55 22.66 22.48 -15.59
N THR A 56 23.66 21.66 -15.25
CA THR A 56 24.02 20.50 -16.07
C THR A 56 23.11 19.33 -15.73
N VAL A 57 22.52 18.73 -16.73
CA VAL A 57 21.71 17.51 -16.58
C VAL A 57 22.57 16.37 -16.07
N THR A 58 22.22 15.85 -14.90
CA THR A 58 22.90 14.71 -14.26
C THR A 58 22.01 13.48 -14.28
N THR A 59 22.60 12.33 -14.09
CA THR A 59 21.89 11.08 -13.81
C THR A 59 22.04 10.72 -12.35
N GLU A 60 20.96 10.25 -11.75
CA GLU A 60 20.91 9.81 -10.36
C GLU A 60 20.05 8.55 -10.25
N ASP A 61 20.37 7.71 -9.25
CA ASP A 61 19.49 6.58 -8.90
C ASP A 61 18.30 7.12 -8.10
N VAL A 62 17.10 6.94 -8.66
CA VAL A 62 15.88 7.49 -8.10
C VAL A 62 14.98 6.38 -7.60
N ASN A 63 14.63 6.45 -6.31
CA ASN A 63 13.61 5.60 -5.70
C ASN A 63 12.24 6.28 -5.82
N ILE A 64 11.28 5.56 -6.38
CA ILE A 64 9.91 6.03 -6.55
C ILE A 64 9.03 5.40 -5.50
N TYR A 65 8.35 6.24 -4.73
CA TYR A 65 7.49 5.83 -3.63
C TYR A 65 6.04 6.18 -3.90
N GLY A 66 5.13 5.32 -3.43
CA GLY A 66 3.72 5.63 -3.28
C GLY A 66 3.39 5.82 -1.80
N GLU A 67 2.54 6.77 -1.47
CA GLU A 67 2.07 7.03 -0.11
C GLU A 67 0.59 6.66 0.01
N TYR A 68 0.26 5.84 1.01
CA TYR A 68 -1.08 5.32 1.21
C TYR A 68 -1.46 5.36 2.69
N PRO A 69 -2.70 5.75 3.02
CA PRO A 69 -3.20 5.54 4.36
C PRO A 69 -3.36 4.04 4.64
N GLY A 70 -2.84 3.60 5.77
CA GLY A 70 -2.88 2.19 6.17
C GLY A 70 -3.37 2.01 7.60
N THR A 71 -3.77 0.79 7.91
CA THR A 71 -4.19 0.37 9.25
C THR A 71 -3.33 -0.78 9.71
N VAL A 72 -2.82 -0.68 10.93
CA VAL A 72 -2.05 -1.74 11.58
C VAL A 72 -3.01 -2.82 12.07
N SER A 73 -2.72 -4.08 11.74
CA SER A 73 -3.43 -5.26 12.22
C SER A 73 -2.48 -6.21 12.93
N ALA A 74 -2.97 -6.96 13.88
CA ALA A 74 -2.18 -8.00 14.53
C ALA A 74 -1.92 -9.15 13.54
N GLN A 75 -0.77 -9.80 13.66
CA GLN A 75 -0.50 -11.02 12.89
C GLN A 75 -1.52 -12.13 13.19
N GLN A 76 -1.91 -12.27 14.46
CA GLN A 76 -2.97 -13.16 14.90
C GLN A 76 -3.80 -12.47 15.98
N PHE A 77 -5.11 -12.55 15.82
CA PHE A 77 -6.10 -12.08 16.76
C PHE A 77 -7.06 -13.24 17.03
N VAL A 78 -7.08 -13.73 18.26
CA VAL A 78 -7.90 -14.89 18.61
C VAL A 78 -8.77 -14.60 19.81
N GLU A 79 -10.07 -14.79 19.63
CA GLU A 79 -11.05 -14.71 20.69
C GLU A 79 -11.06 -16.00 21.54
N VAL A 80 -10.89 -15.85 22.82
CA VAL A 80 -11.01 -16.93 23.79
C VAL A 80 -12.45 -17.01 24.24
N ARG A 81 -13.14 -18.08 23.84
CA ARG A 81 -14.58 -18.26 24.10
C ARG A 81 -14.85 -19.49 24.94
N ALA A 82 -15.86 -19.42 25.83
CA ALA A 82 -16.39 -20.56 26.56
C ALA A 82 -17.09 -21.53 25.58
N ARG A 83 -16.73 -22.82 25.67
CA ARG A 83 -17.31 -23.90 24.85
C ARG A 83 -18.35 -24.70 25.59
N VAL A 84 -18.39 -24.57 26.91
CA VAL A 84 -19.34 -25.25 27.82
C VAL A 84 -19.99 -24.19 28.72
N GLU A 85 -21.16 -24.52 29.23
CA GLU A 85 -21.93 -23.64 30.12
C GLU A 85 -21.53 -23.87 31.56
N GLY A 86 -21.36 -22.83 32.34
CA GLY A 86 -21.06 -22.89 33.76
C GLY A 86 -20.65 -21.55 34.33
N TYR A 87 -20.53 -21.49 35.64
CA TYR A 87 -20.06 -20.27 36.33
C TYR A 87 -18.53 -20.17 36.19
N LEU A 88 -18.07 -18.95 35.86
CA LEU A 88 -16.65 -18.65 35.84
C LEU A 88 -16.10 -18.63 37.26
N GLU A 89 -15.22 -19.57 37.58
CA GLU A 89 -14.74 -19.76 38.96
C GLU A 89 -13.43 -19.02 39.22
N GLN A 90 -12.50 -19.08 38.25
CA GLN A 90 -11.16 -18.47 38.40
C GLN A 90 -10.66 -17.87 37.11
N MET A 91 -9.86 -16.81 37.27
CA MET A 91 -9.01 -16.20 36.24
C MET A 91 -7.55 -16.32 36.69
N LEU A 92 -6.68 -16.88 35.84
CA LEU A 92 -5.31 -17.24 36.16
C LEU A 92 -4.27 -16.48 35.33
N PHE A 93 -4.56 -15.24 35.00
CA PHE A 93 -3.65 -14.33 34.31
C PHE A 93 -3.89 -12.89 34.79
N GLU A 94 -2.95 -12.00 34.48
CA GLU A 94 -3.09 -10.56 34.60
C GLU A 94 -3.41 -9.95 33.25
N GLU A 95 -4.37 -9.04 33.18
CA GLU A 95 -4.77 -8.33 31.96
C GLU A 95 -3.59 -7.56 31.36
N GLY A 96 -3.47 -7.53 30.05
CA GLY A 96 -2.38 -6.89 29.35
C GLY A 96 -1.03 -7.63 29.38
N THR A 97 -0.93 -8.80 30.05
CA THR A 97 0.31 -9.57 30.14
C THR A 97 0.48 -10.57 28.99
N TYR A 98 1.70 -11.05 28.82
CA TYR A 98 2.02 -12.08 27.85
C TYR A 98 1.64 -13.47 28.35
N VAL A 99 0.88 -14.21 27.57
CA VAL A 99 0.48 -15.59 27.83
C VAL A 99 1.06 -16.54 26.80
N LYS A 100 1.39 -17.76 27.24
CA LYS A 100 1.92 -18.80 26.34
C LYS A 100 0.78 -19.67 25.79
N LYS A 101 0.99 -20.23 24.61
CA LYS A 101 0.08 -21.24 24.04
C LYS A 101 -0.14 -22.37 25.05
N ASN A 102 -1.39 -22.81 25.21
CA ASN A 102 -1.85 -23.83 26.20
C ASN A 102 -1.79 -23.38 27.66
N GLN A 103 -1.38 -22.17 27.99
CA GLN A 103 -1.50 -21.63 29.36
C GLN A 103 -2.97 -21.59 29.76
N VAL A 104 -3.26 -22.02 31.00
CA VAL A 104 -4.62 -21.93 31.57
C VAL A 104 -4.94 -20.46 31.82
N LEU A 105 -6.08 -20.01 31.32
CA LEU A 105 -6.56 -18.65 31.46
C LEU A 105 -7.74 -18.55 32.44
N PHE A 106 -8.73 -19.43 32.23
CA PHE A 106 -9.94 -19.42 33.04
C PHE A 106 -10.32 -20.84 33.45
N ILE A 107 -11.00 -20.94 34.57
CA ILE A 107 -11.63 -22.18 35.05
C ILE A 107 -13.14 -21.90 35.18
N ILE A 108 -13.92 -22.69 34.46
CA ILE A 108 -15.38 -22.79 34.59
C ILE A 108 -15.67 -23.92 35.56
N ASP A 109 -16.67 -23.76 36.44
CA ASP A 109 -17.00 -24.79 37.48
C ASP A 109 -17.08 -26.18 36.90
N PRO A 110 -16.12 -27.07 37.24
CA PRO A 110 -16.02 -28.41 36.65
C PRO A 110 -16.86 -29.49 37.38
N ARG A 111 -17.52 -29.16 38.51
CA ARG A 111 -18.11 -30.15 39.41
C ARG A 111 -19.16 -31.00 38.72
N GLN A 112 -20.05 -30.39 37.96
CA GLN A 112 -21.09 -31.12 37.23
C GLN A 112 -20.49 -31.99 36.14
N TYR A 113 -19.50 -31.54 35.40
CA TYR A 113 -18.82 -32.27 34.33
C TYR A 113 -18.02 -33.46 34.90
N LYS A 114 -17.35 -33.30 36.06
CA LYS A 114 -16.69 -34.40 36.76
C LYS A 114 -17.67 -35.50 37.13
N ALA A 115 -18.81 -35.13 37.70
CA ALA A 115 -19.85 -36.12 38.08
C ALA A 115 -20.38 -36.89 36.84
N THR A 116 -20.54 -36.19 35.67
CA THR A 116 -20.97 -36.85 34.44
C THR A 116 -19.90 -37.83 33.93
N VAL A 117 -18.62 -37.45 33.93
CA VAL A 117 -17.50 -38.35 33.56
C VAL A 117 -17.44 -39.56 34.47
N ASP A 118 -17.60 -39.38 35.79
CA ASP A 118 -17.57 -40.51 36.72
C ASP A 118 -18.73 -41.47 36.49
N LYS A 119 -19.93 -40.94 36.14
CA LYS A 119 -21.08 -41.77 35.75
C LYS A 119 -20.81 -42.53 34.46
N ALA A 120 -20.29 -41.88 33.42
CA ALA A 120 -19.99 -42.52 32.12
C ALA A 120 -18.91 -43.61 32.29
N ARG A 121 -17.89 -43.35 33.13
CA ARG A 121 -16.87 -44.34 33.48
C ARG A 121 -17.47 -45.59 34.16
N ALA A 122 -18.38 -45.41 35.09
CA ALA A 122 -19.08 -46.53 35.75
C ALA A 122 -19.95 -47.32 34.74
N MET A 123 -20.58 -46.65 33.77
CA MET A 123 -21.35 -47.33 32.71
C MET A 123 -20.44 -48.14 31.78
N LEU A 124 -19.27 -47.61 31.40
CA LEU A 124 -18.28 -48.38 30.63
C LEU A 124 -17.79 -49.64 31.37
N GLU A 125 -17.50 -49.53 32.64
CA GLU A 125 -17.09 -50.72 33.45
C GLU A 125 -18.20 -51.76 33.53
N LYS A 126 -19.48 -51.34 33.65
CA LYS A 126 -20.63 -52.23 33.57
C LYS A 126 -20.73 -52.94 32.21
N ALA A 127 -20.55 -52.19 31.09
CA ALA A 127 -20.59 -52.75 29.74
C ALA A 127 -19.45 -53.75 29.52
N LYS A 128 -18.23 -53.46 29.96
CA LYS A 128 -17.08 -54.41 29.93
C LYS A 128 -17.31 -55.68 30.73
N ALA A 129 -17.94 -55.57 31.90
CA ALA A 129 -18.29 -56.74 32.67
C ALA A 129 -19.31 -57.63 31.94
N MET A 130 -20.27 -57.05 31.22
CA MET A 130 -21.23 -57.79 30.39
C MET A 130 -20.57 -58.41 29.17
N GLU A 131 -19.69 -57.70 28.47
CA GLU A 131 -18.89 -58.25 27.37
C GLU A 131 -18.07 -59.47 27.85
N LEU A 132 -17.38 -59.35 28.99
CA LEU A 132 -16.59 -60.44 29.56
C LEU A 132 -17.46 -61.69 29.91
N LYS A 133 -18.67 -61.43 30.45
CA LYS A 133 -19.62 -62.52 30.73
C LYS A 133 -20.03 -63.21 29.42
N THR A 134 -20.46 -62.48 28.42
CA THR A 134 -20.94 -63.08 27.15
C THR A 134 -19.80 -63.75 26.37
N ALA A 135 -18.59 -63.19 26.43
CA ALA A 135 -17.40 -63.81 25.85
C ALA A 135 -17.12 -65.19 26.44
N ARG A 136 -17.18 -65.32 27.80
CA ARG A 136 -17.02 -66.58 28.50
C ARG A 136 -18.15 -67.55 28.19
N ASP A 137 -19.39 -67.11 28.02
CA ASP A 137 -20.51 -67.91 27.62
C ASP A 137 -20.33 -68.50 26.21
N LEU A 138 -19.87 -67.65 25.25
CA LEU A 138 -19.53 -68.07 23.89
C LEU A 138 -18.37 -69.04 23.87
N GLU A 139 -17.32 -68.81 24.68
CA GLU A 139 -16.17 -69.69 24.81
C GLU A 139 -16.57 -71.11 25.36
N ARG A 140 -17.60 -71.19 26.19
CA ARG A 140 -18.14 -72.50 26.70
C ARG A 140 -19.04 -73.18 25.70
N ILE A 141 -19.90 -72.46 24.96
CA ILE A 141 -20.87 -73.04 24.04
C ILE A 141 -20.20 -73.49 22.75
N ARG A 142 -19.21 -72.82 22.21
CA ARG A 142 -18.55 -73.18 20.96
C ARG A 142 -18.01 -74.60 20.92
N PRO A 143 -17.22 -75.12 21.92
CA PRO A 143 -16.75 -76.47 21.89
C PRO A 143 -17.85 -77.50 22.11
N LEU A 144 -18.94 -77.20 22.87
CA LEU A 144 -20.10 -78.07 23.01
C LEU A 144 -20.84 -78.28 21.70
N TYR A 145 -20.95 -77.23 20.89
CA TYR A 145 -21.51 -77.32 19.53
C TYR A 145 -20.64 -78.20 18.62
N ASP A 146 -19.32 -78.02 18.64
CA ASP A 146 -18.38 -78.82 17.88
C ASP A 146 -18.50 -80.33 18.24
N GLN A 147 -18.80 -80.60 19.48
CA GLN A 147 -19.03 -82.01 20.03
C GLN A 147 -20.49 -82.45 19.80
N LYS A 148 -21.36 -81.70 19.12
CA LYS A 148 -22.79 -81.92 18.91
C LYS A 148 -23.60 -82.02 20.24
N ALA A 149 -23.13 -81.44 21.32
CA ALA A 149 -23.79 -81.34 22.62
C ALA A 149 -24.57 -80.04 22.84
N ALA A 150 -24.53 -79.07 21.87
CA ALA A 150 -25.33 -77.84 21.82
C ALA A 150 -25.96 -77.68 20.42
N SER A 151 -27.08 -76.91 20.31
CA SER A 151 -27.72 -76.66 19.07
C SER A 151 -27.08 -75.44 18.29
N GLN A 152 -27.30 -75.34 16.99
CA GLN A 152 -26.91 -74.21 16.17
C GLN A 152 -27.51 -72.93 16.75
N LEU A 153 -28.76 -72.95 17.17
CA LEU A 153 -29.46 -71.82 17.76
C LEU A 153 -28.77 -71.29 19.01
N ASP A 154 -28.25 -72.22 19.89
CA ASP A 154 -27.51 -71.85 21.11
C ASP A 154 -26.20 -71.15 20.76
N LEU A 155 -25.48 -71.61 19.72
CA LEU A 155 -24.26 -70.98 19.25
C LEU A 155 -24.54 -69.60 18.66
N ASP A 156 -25.55 -69.47 17.75
CA ASP A 156 -25.91 -68.24 17.14
C ASP A 156 -26.36 -67.15 18.16
N ASN A 157 -27.13 -67.62 19.20
CA ASN A 157 -27.53 -66.70 20.28
C ASN A 157 -26.33 -66.23 21.13
N ALA A 158 -25.36 -67.12 21.40
CA ALA A 158 -24.16 -66.77 22.16
C ALA A 158 -23.29 -65.75 21.35
N ILE A 159 -23.12 -65.95 20.04
CA ILE A 159 -22.42 -65.05 19.16
C ILE A 159 -23.11 -63.67 19.13
N ALA A 160 -24.43 -63.63 18.86
CA ALA A 160 -25.20 -62.40 18.82
C ALA A 160 -25.14 -61.62 20.16
N SER A 161 -25.21 -62.37 21.31
CA SER A 161 -25.10 -61.74 22.63
C SER A 161 -23.73 -61.15 22.90
N TYR A 162 -22.66 -61.83 22.49
CA TYR A 162 -21.31 -61.32 22.59
C TYR A 162 -21.10 -60.08 21.71
N GLU A 163 -21.51 -60.13 20.43
CA GLU A 163 -21.40 -59.02 19.50
C GLU A 163 -22.18 -57.77 19.97
N SER A 164 -23.40 -58.01 20.51
CA SER A 164 -24.20 -56.94 21.13
C SER A 164 -23.51 -56.32 22.34
N ALA A 165 -22.97 -57.13 23.25
CA ALA A 165 -22.25 -56.61 24.41
C ALA A 165 -20.96 -55.86 24.03
N LYS A 166 -20.23 -56.31 22.99
CA LYS A 166 -19.07 -55.63 22.43
C LYS A 166 -19.45 -54.26 21.82
N ALA A 167 -20.58 -54.20 21.11
CA ALA A 167 -21.07 -52.94 20.58
C ALA A 167 -21.45 -51.94 21.69
N GLU A 168 -22.00 -52.43 22.82
CA GLU A 168 -22.34 -51.63 24.01
C GLU A 168 -21.09 -51.05 24.68
N VAL A 169 -19.96 -51.77 24.70
CA VAL A 169 -18.68 -51.28 25.19
C VAL A 169 -18.20 -50.11 24.31
N LEU A 170 -18.25 -50.27 22.98
CA LEU A 170 -17.84 -49.20 22.04
C LEU A 170 -18.70 -47.94 22.19
N MET A 171 -20.01 -48.11 22.41
CA MET A 171 -20.91 -46.97 22.67
C MET A 171 -20.56 -46.27 23.98
N SER A 172 -20.41 -47.02 25.10
CA SER A 172 -20.04 -46.48 26.40
C SER A 172 -18.66 -45.80 26.40
N GLU A 173 -17.69 -46.28 25.60
CA GLU A 173 -16.40 -45.61 25.38
C GLU A 173 -16.54 -44.31 24.64
N ALA A 174 -17.44 -44.22 23.65
CA ALA A 174 -17.70 -42.98 22.93
C ALA A 174 -18.34 -41.93 23.83
N ASP A 175 -19.33 -42.36 24.67
CA ASP A 175 -19.98 -41.48 25.65
C ASP A 175 -18.98 -40.95 26.67
N LEU A 176 -18.10 -41.80 27.22
CA LEU A 176 -17.06 -41.36 28.14
C LEU A 176 -16.11 -40.34 27.48
N ARG A 177 -15.67 -40.56 26.23
CA ARG A 177 -14.82 -39.60 25.53
C ARG A 177 -15.51 -38.28 25.34
N GLN A 178 -16.80 -38.26 25.02
CA GLN A 178 -17.59 -37.05 24.89
C GLN A 178 -17.62 -36.25 26.20
N ASP A 179 -17.90 -36.94 27.34
CA ASP A 179 -17.96 -36.29 28.64
C ASP A 179 -16.59 -35.79 29.12
N GLU A 180 -15.51 -36.54 28.85
CA GLU A 180 -14.14 -36.12 29.13
C GLU A 180 -13.75 -34.85 28.30
N LEU A 181 -14.17 -34.74 27.04
CA LEU A 181 -13.99 -33.54 26.22
C LEU A 181 -14.75 -32.36 26.83
N ALA A 182 -15.99 -32.55 27.25
CA ALA A 182 -16.78 -31.50 27.89
C ALA A 182 -16.11 -31.01 29.19
N LEU A 183 -15.62 -31.94 30.02
CA LEU A 183 -14.83 -31.61 31.21
C LEU A 183 -13.55 -30.86 30.84
N GLY A 184 -12.85 -31.29 29.79
CA GLY A 184 -11.65 -30.60 29.29
C GLY A 184 -11.92 -29.11 28.91
N TYR A 185 -13.10 -28.81 28.39
CA TYR A 185 -13.49 -27.47 28.03
C TYR A 185 -13.79 -26.54 29.21
N THR A 186 -13.98 -27.07 30.42
CA THR A 186 -14.08 -26.25 31.65
C THR A 186 -12.75 -25.57 32.01
N THR A 187 -11.63 -26.08 31.52
CA THR A 187 -10.31 -25.45 31.66
C THR A 187 -9.97 -24.74 30.36
N VAL A 188 -10.24 -23.45 30.34
CA VAL A 188 -10.03 -22.62 29.16
C VAL A 188 -8.56 -22.23 29.03
N ARG A 189 -7.94 -22.56 27.90
CA ARG A 189 -6.51 -22.35 27.63
C ARG A 189 -6.31 -21.39 26.45
N SER A 190 -5.17 -20.69 26.43
CA SER A 190 -4.78 -19.87 25.31
C SER A 190 -4.49 -20.71 24.06
N PRO A 191 -5.12 -20.41 22.90
CA PRO A 191 -4.86 -21.12 21.65
C PRO A 191 -3.52 -20.73 21.00
N ILE A 192 -3.02 -19.52 21.31
CA ILE A 192 -1.77 -18.96 20.77
C ILE A 192 -0.92 -18.36 21.89
N SER A 193 0.34 -18.07 21.61
CA SER A 193 1.15 -17.21 22.48
C SER A 193 0.98 -15.76 22.02
N GLY A 194 0.81 -14.85 22.98
CA GLY A 194 0.56 -13.42 22.67
C GLY A 194 0.17 -12.64 23.91
N TYR A 195 -0.25 -11.41 23.73
CA TYR A 195 -0.73 -10.55 24.81
C TYR A 195 -2.24 -10.70 24.96
N ILE A 196 -2.68 -10.95 26.19
CA ILE A 196 -4.09 -11.06 26.51
C ILE A 196 -4.66 -9.68 26.79
N SER A 197 -5.86 -9.41 26.27
CA SER A 197 -6.60 -8.18 26.54
C SER A 197 -7.24 -8.19 27.94
N GLU A 198 -8.09 -7.20 28.19
CA GLU A 198 -9.01 -7.20 29.32
C GLU A 198 -9.99 -8.39 29.24
N ARG A 199 -10.54 -8.78 30.40
CA ARG A 199 -11.64 -9.73 30.47
C ARG A 199 -12.96 -9.07 30.06
N TYR A 200 -13.80 -9.83 29.36
CA TYR A 200 -15.16 -9.38 28.99
C TYR A 200 -16.23 -9.84 29.99
N VAL A 201 -15.87 -10.72 30.93
CA VAL A 201 -16.77 -11.29 31.94
C VAL A 201 -16.09 -11.37 33.29
N ASP A 202 -16.88 -11.18 34.36
CA ASP A 202 -16.40 -11.23 35.74
C ASP A 202 -16.51 -12.65 36.31
N ILE A 203 -15.67 -12.95 37.33
CA ILE A 203 -15.76 -14.18 38.12
C ILE A 203 -17.14 -14.27 38.77
N GLY A 204 -17.76 -15.44 38.72
CA GLY A 204 -19.13 -15.68 39.18
C GLY A 204 -20.20 -15.50 38.12
N THR A 205 -19.85 -15.03 36.92
CA THR A 205 -20.79 -14.91 35.80
C THR A 205 -21.04 -16.28 35.15
N LEU A 206 -22.27 -16.55 34.73
CA LEU A 206 -22.62 -17.70 33.92
C LEU A 206 -22.17 -17.46 32.47
N VAL A 207 -21.27 -18.31 31.99
CA VAL A 207 -20.71 -18.25 30.63
C VAL A 207 -21.11 -19.49 29.84
N GLY A 208 -21.08 -19.41 28.51
CA GLY A 208 -21.40 -20.55 27.65
C GLY A 208 -21.81 -20.17 26.24
N PRO A 209 -22.00 -21.18 25.35
CA PRO A 209 -22.32 -20.94 23.92
C PRO A 209 -23.62 -20.18 23.66
N GLY A 210 -24.60 -20.27 24.57
CA GLY A 210 -25.91 -19.62 24.45
C GLY A 210 -26.00 -18.20 25.01
N GLY A 211 -24.91 -17.67 25.60
CA GLY A 211 -24.90 -16.37 26.29
C GLY A 211 -23.57 -15.65 26.14
N GLN A 212 -22.99 -15.22 27.25
CA GLN A 212 -21.68 -14.57 27.29
C GLN A 212 -20.58 -15.62 27.05
N SER A 213 -20.21 -15.82 25.78
CA SER A 213 -19.18 -16.80 25.42
C SER A 213 -17.78 -16.19 25.32
N LEU A 214 -17.65 -14.92 24.94
CA LEU A 214 -16.37 -14.22 24.81
C LEU A 214 -15.81 -13.90 26.19
N LEU A 215 -14.64 -14.46 26.51
CA LEU A 215 -13.99 -14.30 27.81
C LEU A 215 -12.84 -13.29 27.77
N ALA A 216 -11.99 -13.37 26.77
CA ALA A 216 -10.86 -12.48 26.52
C ALA A 216 -10.42 -12.58 25.06
N THR A 217 -9.48 -11.73 24.64
CA THR A 217 -8.80 -11.88 23.36
C THR A 217 -7.30 -12.03 23.56
N VAL A 218 -6.64 -12.81 22.70
CA VAL A 218 -5.18 -12.95 22.71
C VAL A 218 -4.65 -12.45 21.36
N VAL A 219 -3.74 -11.51 21.44
CA VAL A 219 -3.20 -10.79 20.28
C VAL A 219 -1.71 -11.10 20.17
N LYS A 220 -1.29 -11.61 19.02
CA LYS A 220 0.12 -11.75 18.69
C LYS A 220 0.56 -10.52 17.91
N SER A 221 1.42 -9.68 18.52
CA SER A 221 1.84 -8.39 18.02
C SER A 221 3.36 -8.17 17.97
N ASP A 222 4.15 -9.25 18.13
CA ASP A 222 5.60 -9.25 17.89
C ASP A 222 5.95 -9.04 16.40
N THR A 223 5.03 -9.39 15.54
CA THR A 223 4.96 -9.04 14.14
C THR A 223 3.56 -8.50 13.87
N VAL A 224 3.45 -7.44 13.11
CA VAL A 224 2.18 -6.84 12.71
C VAL A 224 2.05 -6.83 11.20
N THR A 225 0.83 -6.74 10.73
CA THR A 225 0.54 -6.52 9.32
C THR A 225 -0.02 -5.12 9.16
N VAL A 226 0.31 -4.46 8.06
CA VAL A 226 -0.28 -3.18 7.70
C VAL A 226 -1.03 -3.35 6.40
N GLU A 227 -2.32 -3.04 6.44
CA GLU A 227 -3.19 -3.10 5.29
C GLU A 227 -3.43 -1.70 4.76
N PHE A 228 -3.26 -1.51 3.46
CA PHE A 228 -3.50 -0.25 2.76
C PHE A 228 -4.11 -0.51 1.39
N LYS A 229 -4.72 0.53 0.82
CA LYS A 229 -5.36 0.43 -0.49
C LYS A 229 -4.53 1.14 -1.54
N MET A 230 -4.16 0.39 -2.57
CA MET A 230 -3.42 0.87 -3.73
C MET A 230 -4.37 1.10 -4.91
N THR A 231 -4.12 2.13 -5.74
CA THR A 231 -4.90 2.38 -6.93
C THR A 231 -4.52 1.42 -8.07
N ASP A 232 -5.46 1.13 -8.96
CA ASP A 232 -5.19 0.34 -10.16
C ASP A 232 -4.14 1.02 -11.05
N LEU A 233 -4.13 2.36 -11.10
CA LEU A 233 -3.15 3.12 -11.87
C LEU A 233 -1.72 2.88 -11.36
N ASP A 234 -1.48 2.99 -10.05
CA ASP A 234 -0.16 2.76 -9.45
C ASP A 234 0.31 1.31 -9.68
N TYR A 235 -0.63 0.36 -9.61
CA TYR A 235 -0.34 -1.04 -9.92
C TYR A 235 0.07 -1.24 -11.37
N GLN A 236 -0.64 -0.62 -12.32
CA GLN A 236 -0.31 -0.74 -13.74
C GLN A 236 1.04 -0.10 -14.05
N ILE A 237 1.35 1.05 -13.44
CA ILE A 237 2.67 1.69 -13.55
C ILE A 237 3.76 0.75 -13.03
N SER A 238 3.57 0.19 -11.84
CA SER A 238 4.52 -0.76 -11.24
C SER A 238 4.69 -2.02 -12.11
N LYS A 239 3.59 -2.57 -12.63
CA LYS A 239 3.59 -3.73 -13.50
C LYS A 239 4.29 -3.48 -14.83
N ALA A 240 4.09 -2.30 -15.45
CA ALA A 240 4.76 -1.90 -16.68
C ALA A 240 6.29 -1.85 -16.51
N ARG A 241 6.78 -1.68 -15.28
CA ARG A 241 8.19 -1.69 -14.87
C ARG A 241 8.66 -3.05 -14.34
N ASN A 242 7.90 -4.12 -14.57
CA ASN A 242 8.15 -5.48 -14.07
C ASN A 242 8.18 -5.60 -12.54
N VAL A 243 7.53 -4.69 -11.82
CA VAL A 243 7.36 -4.77 -10.37
C VAL A 243 6.07 -5.51 -10.06
N ASN A 244 6.16 -6.78 -9.75
CA ASN A 244 5.00 -7.58 -9.31
C ASN A 244 4.87 -7.46 -7.78
N ILE A 245 3.98 -6.58 -7.33
CA ILE A 245 3.71 -6.38 -5.90
C ILE A 245 3.09 -7.64 -5.32
N GLY A 246 3.62 -8.13 -4.19
CA GLY A 246 3.15 -9.35 -3.53
C GLY A 246 3.71 -10.66 -4.11
N GLN A 247 4.59 -10.60 -5.13
CA GLN A 247 5.26 -11.79 -5.67
C GLN A 247 6.78 -11.63 -5.57
N LYS A 248 7.45 -12.70 -5.12
CA LYS A 248 8.92 -12.74 -5.14
C LYS A 248 9.39 -12.90 -6.59
N ASP A 249 10.19 -11.95 -7.04
CA ASP A 249 10.83 -11.99 -8.36
C ASP A 249 12.33 -12.20 -8.18
N SER A 250 12.83 -13.35 -8.67
CA SER A 250 14.25 -13.71 -8.60
C SER A 250 15.15 -12.88 -9.52
N LEU A 251 14.57 -12.11 -10.44
CA LEU A 251 15.30 -11.26 -11.38
C LEU A 251 15.54 -9.84 -10.83
N ARG A 252 14.80 -9.44 -9.81
CA ARG A 252 14.98 -8.14 -9.17
C ARG A 252 16.16 -8.14 -8.20
N LYS A 253 16.91 -7.04 -8.18
CA LYS A 253 17.96 -6.78 -7.20
C LYS A 253 17.44 -6.24 -5.87
N TRP A 254 16.17 -5.88 -5.80
CA TRP A 254 15.50 -5.28 -4.62
C TRP A 254 14.07 -5.78 -4.48
N ASP A 255 13.55 -5.84 -3.25
CA ASP A 255 12.16 -6.21 -2.94
C ASP A 255 11.34 -4.96 -2.61
N PRO A 256 10.05 -4.89 -3.01
CA PRO A 256 9.15 -3.83 -2.59
C PRO A 256 9.04 -3.83 -1.07
N TYR A 257 9.59 -2.81 -0.43
CA TYR A 257 9.47 -2.63 1.00
C TYR A 257 8.55 -1.47 1.34
N VAL A 258 7.98 -1.57 2.52
CA VAL A 258 7.18 -0.49 3.10
C VAL A 258 7.88 0.13 4.29
N THR A 259 7.73 1.43 4.42
CA THR A 259 8.10 2.21 5.58
C THR A 259 6.85 2.82 6.18
N ILE A 260 6.76 2.84 7.50
CA ILE A 260 5.60 3.38 8.21
C ILE A 260 5.96 4.74 8.82
N THR A 261 5.11 5.71 8.59
CA THR A 261 5.15 7.00 9.27
C THR A 261 4.03 7.04 10.31
N LEU A 262 4.41 7.23 11.56
CA LEU A 262 3.50 7.29 12.70
C LEU A 262 2.72 8.62 12.75
N ALA A 263 1.72 8.70 13.61
CA ALA A 263 0.88 9.90 13.75
C ALA A 263 1.65 11.16 14.19
N ASP A 264 2.77 10.99 14.91
CA ASP A 264 3.69 12.06 15.34
C ASP A 264 4.68 12.47 14.24
N LYS A 265 4.54 11.90 13.02
CA LYS A 265 5.43 12.06 11.86
C LYS A 265 6.81 11.42 12.02
N SER A 266 7.05 10.65 13.06
CA SER A 266 8.26 9.81 13.16
C SER A 266 8.18 8.65 12.17
N VAL A 267 9.35 8.25 11.64
CA VAL A 267 9.45 7.10 10.75
C VAL A 267 9.76 5.86 11.59
N TYR A 268 8.96 4.82 11.43
CA TYR A 268 9.17 3.56 12.11
C TYR A 268 10.50 2.91 11.66
N LYS A 269 11.27 2.41 12.62
CA LYS A 269 12.65 1.96 12.40
C LYS A 269 12.81 0.70 11.56
N TYR A 270 11.80 -0.17 11.53
CA TYR A 270 11.83 -1.41 10.75
C TYR A 270 11.06 -1.26 9.45
N ARG A 271 11.60 -1.84 8.39
CA ARG A 271 10.93 -1.93 7.10
C ARG A 271 10.09 -3.20 7.06
N GLY A 272 8.95 -3.12 6.40
CA GLY A 272 8.11 -4.27 6.10
C GLY A 272 8.29 -4.74 4.67
N LEU A 273 7.87 -5.98 4.42
CA LEU A 273 7.80 -6.55 3.08
C LEU A 273 6.34 -6.80 2.71
N VAL A 274 6.00 -6.51 1.47
CA VAL A 274 4.67 -6.83 0.95
C VAL A 274 4.55 -8.35 0.83
N ASP A 275 3.59 -8.93 1.57
CA ASP A 275 3.32 -10.37 1.60
C ASP A 275 2.07 -10.76 0.81
N PHE A 276 1.15 -9.82 0.60
CA PHE A 276 -0.11 -10.06 -0.10
C PHE A 276 -0.59 -8.82 -0.86
N ALA A 277 -1.11 -9.06 -2.07
CA ALA A 277 -1.86 -8.10 -2.85
C ALA A 277 -3.13 -8.78 -3.35
N ASP A 278 -4.29 -8.17 -3.12
CA ASP A 278 -5.58 -8.73 -3.52
C ASP A 278 -5.65 -8.77 -5.06
N PRO A 279 -5.99 -9.91 -5.67
CA PRO A 279 -6.14 -10.01 -7.12
C PRO A 279 -7.41 -9.31 -7.64
N GLN A 280 -8.28 -8.85 -6.75
CA GLN A 280 -9.55 -8.21 -7.09
C GLN A 280 -9.53 -6.72 -6.77
N VAL A 281 -9.89 -5.90 -7.76
CA VAL A 281 -10.11 -4.46 -7.59
C VAL A 281 -11.54 -4.20 -7.15
N ASP A 282 -11.73 -3.42 -6.11
CA ASP A 282 -13.04 -2.92 -5.70
C ASP A 282 -13.56 -1.94 -6.76
N SER A 283 -14.65 -2.31 -7.44
CA SER A 283 -15.25 -1.54 -8.53
C SER A 283 -15.81 -0.17 -8.11
N LYS A 284 -16.04 0.05 -6.81
CA LYS A 284 -16.56 1.33 -6.30
C LYS A 284 -15.45 2.35 -6.04
N SER A 285 -14.30 1.89 -5.58
CA SER A 285 -13.17 2.76 -5.22
C SER A 285 -12.05 2.76 -6.27
N GLY A 286 -12.01 1.75 -7.18
CA GLY A 286 -10.90 1.57 -8.12
C GLY A 286 -9.58 1.19 -7.44
N THR A 287 -9.65 0.65 -6.20
CA THR A 287 -8.48 0.27 -5.41
C THR A 287 -8.53 -1.21 -5.04
N PHE A 288 -7.39 -1.78 -4.70
CA PHE A 288 -7.29 -3.12 -4.15
C PHE A 288 -6.45 -3.11 -2.86
N SER A 289 -6.64 -4.13 -2.02
CA SER A 289 -5.95 -4.24 -0.76
C SER A 289 -4.54 -4.80 -0.93
N VAL A 290 -3.58 -4.15 -0.32
CA VAL A 290 -2.20 -4.61 -0.21
C VAL A 290 -1.86 -4.75 1.27
N ARG A 291 -1.15 -5.82 1.60
CA ARG A 291 -0.71 -6.09 2.96
C ARG A 291 0.80 -6.24 3.01
N ALA A 292 1.40 -5.67 4.03
CA ALA A 292 2.81 -5.82 4.33
C ALA A 292 3.00 -6.32 5.75
N GLU A 293 3.97 -7.20 5.96
CA GLU A 293 4.37 -7.72 7.26
C GLU A 293 5.56 -6.92 7.79
N LEU A 294 5.47 -6.49 9.06
CA LEU A 294 6.51 -5.70 9.74
C LEU A 294 6.90 -6.33 11.08
N PRO A 295 8.18 -6.45 11.38
CA PRO A 295 8.66 -6.78 12.73
C PRO A 295 8.22 -5.71 13.73
N ASN A 296 7.76 -6.11 14.92
CA ASN A 296 7.33 -5.20 15.98
C ASN A 296 7.81 -5.67 17.36
N PRO A 297 9.14 -5.86 17.55
CA PRO A 297 9.68 -6.42 18.79
C PRO A 297 9.43 -5.54 20.01
N ASP A 298 9.43 -4.21 19.82
CA ASP A 298 9.22 -3.24 20.88
C ASP A 298 7.76 -2.82 21.07
N ARG A 299 6.86 -3.35 20.23
CA ARG A 299 5.40 -3.10 20.26
C ARG A 299 5.01 -1.62 20.15
N GLU A 300 5.78 -0.86 19.41
CA GLU A 300 5.45 0.53 19.09
C GLU A 300 4.19 0.64 18.21
N LEU A 301 4.01 -0.35 17.31
CA LEU A 301 2.82 -0.45 16.48
C LEU A 301 1.74 -1.23 17.22
N LEU A 302 0.63 -0.58 17.51
CA LEU A 302 -0.52 -1.21 18.12
C LEU A 302 -1.56 -1.56 17.07
N PRO A 303 -2.11 -2.78 17.07
CA PRO A 303 -3.22 -3.14 16.20
C PRO A 303 -4.39 -2.16 16.34
N GLY A 304 -4.95 -1.72 15.22
CA GLY A 304 -5.99 -0.69 15.15
C GLY A 304 -5.48 0.73 14.90
N GLN A 305 -4.17 0.99 14.95
CA GLN A 305 -3.61 2.30 14.62
C GLN A 305 -3.71 2.60 13.13
N PHE A 306 -3.97 3.89 12.82
CA PHE A 306 -3.82 4.41 11.47
C PHE A 306 -2.40 4.94 11.28
N THR A 307 -1.83 4.66 10.12
CA THR A 307 -0.46 5.04 9.76
C THR A 307 -0.41 5.51 8.31
N ASN A 308 0.64 6.23 7.94
CA ASN A 308 0.99 6.45 6.54
C ASN A 308 2.02 5.41 6.11
N VAL A 309 1.68 4.70 5.03
CA VAL A 309 2.52 3.67 4.41
C VAL A 309 3.21 4.27 3.21
N THR A 310 4.52 4.26 3.20
CA THR A 310 5.35 4.62 2.05
C THR A 310 5.88 3.32 1.42
N LEU A 311 5.37 2.97 0.25
CA LEU A 311 5.76 1.76 -0.49
C LEU A 311 6.77 2.11 -1.57
N LEU A 312 7.90 1.40 -1.63
CA LEU A 312 8.83 1.49 -2.74
C LEU A 312 8.21 0.80 -3.97
N LEU A 313 7.88 1.60 -4.99
CA LEU A 313 7.23 1.15 -6.21
C LEU A 313 8.23 0.80 -7.32
N ASP A 314 9.32 1.56 -7.44
CA ASP A 314 10.30 1.40 -8.51
C ASP A 314 11.66 1.96 -8.09
N VAL A 315 12.72 1.41 -8.66
CA VAL A 315 14.10 1.92 -8.54
C VAL A 315 14.62 2.14 -9.94
N ARG A 316 14.97 3.38 -10.26
CA ARG A 316 15.51 3.76 -11.57
C ARG A 316 16.98 4.06 -11.44
N GLU A 317 17.79 3.17 -11.96
CA GLU A 317 19.23 3.37 -12.08
C GLU A 317 19.50 4.37 -13.23
N ASP A 318 20.43 5.30 -13.04
CA ASP A 318 20.86 6.31 -14.03
C ASP A 318 19.72 7.16 -14.64
N ALA A 319 18.69 7.51 -13.84
CA ALA A 319 17.59 8.33 -14.33
C ALA A 319 18.04 9.78 -14.59
N VAL A 320 17.63 10.35 -15.71
CA VAL A 320 17.84 11.77 -16.01
C VAL A 320 16.92 12.60 -15.12
N VAL A 321 17.50 13.44 -14.28
CA VAL A 321 16.77 14.24 -13.29
C VAL A 321 17.00 15.73 -13.53
N VAL A 322 15.92 16.50 -13.45
CA VAL A 322 15.96 17.95 -13.61
C VAL A 322 15.14 18.63 -12.49
N PRO A 323 15.52 19.84 -12.04
CA PRO A 323 14.69 20.59 -11.12
C PRO A 323 13.31 20.89 -11.72
N THR A 324 12.24 20.65 -10.96
CA THR A 324 10.85 20.88 -11.41
C THR A 324 10.63 22.33 -11.88
N LYS A 325 11.34 23.29 -11.25
CA LYS A 325 11.30 24.71 -11.63
C LYS A 325 11.83 25.02 -13.06
N ALA A 326 12.60 24.10 -13.67
CA ALA A 326 13.12 24.26 -15.02
C ALA A 326 12.12 23.80 -16.11
N VAL A 327 11.06 23.12 -15.71
CA VAL A 327 10.06 22.56 -16.62
C VAL A 327 8.90 23.53 -16.77
N GLU A 328 8.55 23.83 -18.01
CA GLU A 328 7.34 24.57 -18.35
C GLU A 328 6.26 23.64 -18.91
N ILE A 329 5.05 23.76 -18.38
CA ILE A 329 3.90 22.96 -18.79
C ILE A 329 2.92 23.85 -19.55
N GLU A 330 2.68 23.54 -20.80
CA GLU A 330 1.67 24.18 -21.65
C GLU A 330 0.58 23.20 -22.09
N LYS A 331 -0.39 23.70 -22.84
CA LYS A 331 -1.55 22.89 -23.29
C LYS A 331 -1.17 21.72 -24.19
N ASP A 332 -0.05 21.82 -24.90
CA ASP A 332 0.45 20.88 -25.89
C ASP A 332 1.55 19.97 -25.35
N GLY A 333 1.95 20.14 -24.09
CA GLY A 333 2.93 19.27 -23.44
C GLY A 333 3.88 20.00 -22.51
N SER A 334 4.89 19.24 -22.04
CA SER A 334 5.95 19.74 -21.16
C SER A 334 7.21 20.02 -21.98
N TYR A 335 7.88 21.10 -21.67
CA TYR A 335 9.13 21.44 -22.35
C TYR A 335 10.14 22.09 -21.40
N ILE A 336 11.38 22.11 -21.86
CA ILE A 336 12.51 22.69 -21.16
C ILE A 336 13.38 23.48 -22.16
N PHE A 337 14.04 24.52 -21.67
CA PHE A 337 15.02 25.25 -22.47
C PHE A 337 16.41 24.68 -22.28
N VAL A 338 17.00 24.20 -23.38
CA VAL A 338 18.38 23.70 -23.44
C VAL A 338 19.27 24.78 -24.03
N LEU A 339 20.36 25.13 -23.36
CA LEU A 339 21.34 26.03 -23.87
C LEU A 339 22.44 25.25 -24.59
N ARG A 340 22.53 25.43 -25.88
CA ARG A 340 23.55 24.80 -26.73
C ARG A 340 24.92 25.42 -26.54
N ASN A 341 25.98 24.76 -26.99
CA ASN A 341 27.37 25.25 -26.92
C ASN A 341 27.61 26.54 -27.70
N ASP A 342 26.77 26.88 -28.70
CA ASP A 342 26.77 28.10 -29.47
C ASP A 342 26.00 29.27 -28.81
N ASN A 343 25.59 29.08 -27.54
CA ASN A 343 24.77 30.00 -26.77
C ASN A 343 23.36 30.25 -27.36
N ILE A 344 22.87 29.38 -28.20
CA ILE A 344 21.51 29.39 -28.72
C ILE A 344 20.62 28.53 -27.81
N VAL A 345 19.46 29.07 -27.49
CA VAL A 345 18.44 28.41 -26.68
C VAL A 345 17.55 27.56 -27.57
N GLU A 346 17.45 26.28 -27.23
CA GLU A 346 16.55 25.32 -27.88
C GLU A 346 15.40 24.98 -26.93
N ARG A 347 14.16 25.31 -27.33
CA ARG A 347 12.96 24.83 -26.65
C ARG A 347 12.73 23.36 -27.07
N ARG A 348 12.79 22.44 -26.12
CA ARG A 348 12.68 21.01 -26.38
C ARG A 348 11.54 20.40 -25.60
N PHE A 349 10.72 19.62 -26.28
CA PHE A 349 9.67 18.86 -25.63
C PHE A 349 10.28 17.67 -24.89
N ILE A 350 9.75 17.40 -23.70
CA ILE A 350 10.18 16.33 -22.83
C ILE A 350 8.98 15.51 -22.34
N GLU A 351 9.20 14.22 -22.15
CA GLU A 351 8.26 13.35 -21.46
C GLU A 351 8.66 13.28 -19.99
N LEU A 352 7.74 13.72 -19.12
CA LEU A 352 7.97 13.70 -17.68
C LEU A 352 7.64 12.33 -17.10
N GLY A 353 8.49 11.88 -16.19
CA GLY A 353 8.26 10.75 -15.29
C GLY A 353 7.77 11.22 -13.91
N PRO A 354 7.96 10.38 -12.88
CA PRO A 354 7.58 10.72 -11.51
C PRO A 354 8.40 11.88 -10.94
N GLU A 355 7.75 12.63 -10.05
CA GLU A 355 8.42 13.67 -9.25
C GLU A 355 9.11 13.06 -8.04
N THR A 356 10.28 13.59 -7.69
CA THR A 356 11.06 13.19 -6.51
C THR A 356 11.54 14.43 -5.77
N GLY A 357 10.84 14.79 -4.71
CA GLY A 357 11.11 16.02 -3.96
C GLY A 357 10.97 17.28 -4.83
N ASN A 358 12.08 17.99 -5.04
CA ASN A 358 12.12 19.21 -5.87
C ASN A 358 12.51 18.93 -7.34
N ASN A 359 12.72 17.68 -7.68
CA ASN A 359 13.16 17.25 -9.00
C ASN A 359 12.10 16.39 -9.69
N VAL A 360 12.19 16.28 -11.00
CA VAL A 360 11.35 15.39 -11.81
C VAL A 360 12.24 14.56 -12.73
N VAL A 361 11.88 13.30 -12.88
CA VAL A 361 12.54 12.39 -13.82
C VAL A 361 12.10 12.74 -15.23
N VAL A 362 13.03 12.78 -16.17
CA VAL A 362 12.73 12.96 -17.60
C VAL A 362 12.89 11.61 -18.30
N GLU A 363 11.79 11.07 -18.82
CA GLU A 363 11.75 9.79 -19.52
C GLU A 363 12.38 9.88 -20.92
N ARG A 364 12.12 11.00 -21.61
CA ARG A 364 12.61 11.27 -22.97
C ARG A 364 12.77 12.75 -23.22
N GLY A 365 13.72 13.08 -24.11
CA GLY A 365 13.91 14.43 -24.61
C GLY A 365 15.16 15.13 -24.10
N LEU A 366 15.87 14.59 -23.11
CA LEU A 366 17.14 15.12 -22.60
C LEU A 366 18.22 14.06 -22.56
N LEU A 367 19.45 14.50 -22.68
CA LEU A 367 20.64 13.66 -22.53
C LEU A 367 21.49 14.14 -21.35
N PRO A 368 22.16 13.23 -20.63
CA PRO A 368 23.11 13.60 -19.59
C PRO A 368 24.21 14.52 -20.14
N GLY A 369 24.58 15.55 -19.36
CA GLY A 369 25.60 16.52 -19.73
C GLY A 369 25.09 17.74 -20.51
N GLU A 370 23.84 17.76 -20.94
CA GLU A 370 23.23 18.97 -21.54
C GLU A 370 23.07 20.07 -20.50
N GLN A 371 23.06 21.33 -20.97
CA GLN A 371 22.86 22.49 -20.12
C GLN A 371 21.41 22.95 -20.22
N ILE A 372 20.68 22.91 -19.13
CA ILE A 372 19.29 23.37 -19.06
C ILE A 372 19.20 24.73 -18.38
N VAL A 373 18.23 25.53 -18.78
CA VAL A 373 17.96 26.83 -18.14
C VAL A 373 17.03 26.62 -16.96
N VAL A 374 17.48 27.01 -15.78
CA VAL A 374 16.72 26.87 -14.53
C VAL A 374 16.10 28.19 -14.06
N GLU A 375 16.68 29.35 -14.49
CA GLU A 375 16.16 30.67 -14.17
C GLU A 375 16.32 31.64 -15.35
N GLY A 376 15.37 32.56 -15.51
CA GLY A 376 15.39 33.59 -16.58
C GLY A 376 14.71 33.13 -17.87
N TYR A 377 14.05 32.01 -17.91
CA TYR A 377 13.43 31.44 -19.10
C TYR A 377 12.21 32.22 -19.64
N HIS A 378 11.48 33.00 -18.80
CA HIS A 378 10.30 33.77 -19.22
C HIS A 378 10.56 34.78 -20.33
N LYS A 379 11.83 35.08 -20.63
CA LYS A 379 12.24 36.02 -21.69
C LYS A 379 12.81 35.30 -22.89
N LEU A 380 12.79 33.99 -22.89
CA LEU A 380 13.40 33.15 -23.92
C LEU A 380 12.38 32.71 -24.97
N ALA A 381 12.85 32.64 -26.21
CA ALA A 381 12.15 31.95 -27.29
C ALA A 381 13.12 31.01 -27.99
N HIS A 382 12.57 30.01 -28.66
CA HIS A 382 13.38 29.08 -29.46
C HIS A 382 14.26 29.81 -30.46
N GLY A 383 15.56 29.50 -30.50
CA GLY A 383 16.52 30.12 -31.40
C GLY A 383 17.15 31.41 -30.91
N MET A 384 16.74 31.97 -29.76
CA MET A 384 17.36 33.16 -29.19
C MET A 384 18.75 32.85 -28.63
N LYS A 385 19.64 33.88 -28.68
CA LYS A 385 20.92 33.83 -27.96
C LYS A 385 20.71 34.20 -26.50
N ALA A 386 21.32 33.42 -25.59
CA ALA A 386 21.35 33.71 -24.18
C ALA A 386 22.79 33.66 -23.64
N ARG A 387 23.05 34.35 -22.55
CA ARG A 387 24.36 34.39 -21.89
C ARG A 387 24.23 33.76 -20.51
N ARG A 388 25.16 32.91 -20.15
CA ARG A 388 25.21 32.31 -18.81
C ARG A 388 25.56 33.33 -17.76
N ALA A 389 24.94 33.25 -16.60
CA ALA A 389 25.18 34.13 -15.47
C ALA A 389 26.62 33.97 -14.91
N ASP A 390 27.18 32.76 -14.95
CA ASP A 390 28.54 32.43 -14.49
C ASP A 390 29.65 33.04 -15.39
N GLN A 391 29.36 33.35 -16.68
CA GLN A 391 30.30 33.98 -17.61
C GLN A 391 30.42 35.47 -17.39
N ILE A 392 29.55 36.11 -16.61
CA ILE A 392 29.58 37.53 -16.32
C ILE A 392 30.51 37.86 -15.15
N GLY A 393 30.78 36.89 -14.25
CA GLY A 393 31.64 37.06 -13.09
C GLY A 393 33.14 37.03 -13.34
N ASN A 394 33.60 36.51 -14.48
CA ASN A 394 35.06 36.35 -14.79
C ASN A 394 35.66 37.41 -15.70
N GLY A 395 34.98 38.53 -15.88
CA GLY A 395 35.47 39.68 -16.69
C GLY A 395 35.87 40.91 -15.88
N LYS A 396 36.62 40.70 -14.80
CA LYS A 396 37.33 41.81 -14.11
C LYS A 396 38.79 41.44 -13.87
#